data_5bb3040802ef19099f89225680c54ff9
#
_entry.id   5bb3040802ef19099f89225680c54ff9
#
_cell.length_a   1.000
_cell.length_b   1.000
_cell.length_c   1.000
_cell.angle_alpha   90.00
_cell.angle_beta   90.00
_cell.angle_gamma   90.00
#
_symmetry.space_group_name_H-M   'P 1'
#
loop_
_entity.id
_entity.type
_entity.pdbx_description
1 polymer ?
#
loop_
_entity_poly.entity_id
_entity_poly.type
_entity_poly.pdbx_seq_one_letter_code
_entity_poly.pdbx_strand_id
1 'polypeptide(L)'
;MHDLIAIALPGGDRFVEEVRRAWADGDAVLPVDRRLPEQAVARLLAGLGPAWIVEGNGRRRLDPADARPLQDGDALVMATSGTTGEPKGVVHTHASIAASAAATSAHLGIDPDRHHWLACLPLAHIGGLSVVLRALWAGTGLTVVDGFDVETALASTATHLSLVPTALQRLGDRADRFERIVLGGSAPPQQLAANVVTTYGLTETGSGIVYDGWPLPGVEVREQHGELQVRGAMLLRAYRDGVDPRNADGWFATGDGGSVDADGFVRVYGRTDDLIITGAQKVWPDPVERIVARLDGVAEVAVVGRAHPEWGRQVTAVIVPNGRPPTLQAVRDAVKAELAPYCAPGAIELVDALPRTALGKVRRAAL
;
A
#
# COMPACT_ATOMS: atom_id res chain seq x y z
N MET A 1 27.39 15.43 7.35
CA MET A 1 26.87 14.80 6.12
C MET A 1 26.12 13.58 6.62
N HIS A 2 24.84 13.46 6.29
CA HIS A 2 23.98 12.38 6.77
C HIS A 2 24.02 11.24 5.77
N ASP A 3 24.14 10.01 6.27
CA ASP A 3 24.24 8.80 5.45
C ASP A 3 22.85 8.13 5.30
N LEU A 4 22.65 7.42 4.19
CA LEU A 4 21.55 6.49 4.03
C LEU A 4 22.00 5.09 4.43
N ILE A 5 21.30 4.49 5.38
CA ILE A 5 21.60 3.18 5.93
C ILE A 5 20.60 2.16 5.41
N ALA A 6 21.03 1.27 4.53
CA ALA A 6 20.21 0.13 4.12
C ALA A 6 20.11 -0.89 5.26
N ILE A 7 18.89 -1.32 5.60
CA ILE A 7 18.64 -2.31 6.67
C ILE A 7 18.01 -3.54 6.02
N ALA A 8 18.81 -4.61 5.89
CA ALA A 8 18.42 -5.93 5.37
C ALA A 8 18.29 -6.96 6.51
N LEU A 9 17.56 -6.59 7.56
CA LEU A 9 17.32 -7.44 8.74
C LEU A 9 15.90 -8.04 8.73
N PRO A 10 15.69 -9.19 9.40
CA PRO A 10 14.33 -9.68 9.65
C PRO A 10 13.57 -8.69 10.56
N GLY A 11 12.24 -8.77 10.53
CA GLY A 11 11.40 -8.07 11.51
C GLY A 11 11.72 -8.54 12.92
N GLY A 12 11.95 -7.60 13.84
CA GLY A 12 12.30 -7.86 15.24
C GLY A 12 12.96 -6.66 15.90
N ASP A 13 13.32 -6.82 17.17
CA ASP A 13 13.89 -5.74 18.00
C ASP A 13 15.13 -5.12 17.38
N ARG A 14 16.00 -5.95 16.80
CA ARG A 14 17.22 -5.48 16.17
C ARG A 14 16.98 -4.55 14.99
N PHE A 15 15.94 -4.79 14.19
CA PHE A 15 15.57 -3.86 13.12
C PHE A 15 15.20 -2.49 13.70
N VAL A 16 14.42 -2.48 14.78
CA VAL A 16 14.00 -1.25 15.48
C VAL A 16 15.20 -0.52 16.09
N GLU A 17 16.13 -1.26 16.68
CA GLU A 17 17.37 -0.71 17.24
C GLU A 17 18.23 -0.01 16.17
N GLU A 18 18.37 -0.63 14.99
CA GLU A 18 19.13 -0.03 13.89
C GLU A 18 18.42 1.21 13.33
N VAL A 19 17.09 1.25 13.27
CA VAL A 19 16.33 2.47 12.92
C VAL A 19 16.61 3.57 13.94
N ARG A 20 16.48 3.28 15.24
CA ARG A 20 16.74 4.25 16.30
C ARG A 20 18.18 4.76 16.29
N ARG A 21 19.14 3.88 16.06
CA ARG A 21 20.55 4.23 15.97
C ARG A 21 20.82 5.17 14.79
N ALA A 22 20.34 4.80 13.59
CA ALA A 22 20.51 5.65 12.41
C ALA A 22 19.94 7.06 12.65
N TRP A 23 18.74 7.14 13.23
CA TRP A 23 18.12 8.44 13.53
C TRP A 23 18.86 9.23 14.62
N ALA A 24 19.43 8.56 15.63
CA ALA A 24 20.25 9.23 16.66
C ALA A 24 21.55 9.79 16.08
N ASP A 25 22.10 9.13 15.04
CA ASP A 25 23.29 9.59 14.31
C ASP A 25 22.94 10.67 13.24
N GLY A 26 21.64 11.01 13.07
CA GLY A 26 21.14 11.94 12.06
C GLY A 26 21.00 11.32 10.65
N ASP A 27 21.14 10.01 10.53
CA ASP A 27 21.06 9.26 9.29
C ASP A 27 19.63 8.90 8.92
N ALA A 28 19.37 8.62 7.63
CA ALA A 28 18.10 8.05 7.18
C ALA A 28 18.23 6.54 6.95
N VAL A 29 17.10 5.84 7.00
CA VAL A 29 17.03 4.39 6.79
C VAL A 29 16.41 4.02 5.45
N LEU A 30 16.89 2.92 4.85
CA LEU A 30 16.35 2.27 3.67
C LEU A 30 16.07 0.80 4.02
N PRO A 31 14.82 0.43 4.38
CA PRO A 31 14.48 -0.98 4.58
C PRO A 31 14.56 -1.76 3.28
N VAL A 32 15.25 -2.90 3.31
CA VAL A 32 15.47 -3.76 2.14
C VAL A 32 14.65 -5.04 2.29
N ASP A 33 13.89 -5.38 1.25
CA ASP A 33 13.12 -6.64 1.22
C ASP A 33 14.07 -7.82 1.00
N ARG A 34 14.24 -8.62 2.03
CA ARG A 34 15.11 -9.81 2.02
C ARG A 34 14.63 -10.95 1.12
N ARG A 35 13.39 -10.87 0.64
CA ARG A 35 12.81 -11.84 -0.30
C ARG A 35 13.19 -11.55 -1.76
N LEU A 36 13.77 -10.39 -2.03
CA LEU A 36 14.23 -10.04 -3.35
C LEU A 36 15.44 -10.90 -3.76
N PRO A 37 15.53 -11.31 -5.04
CA PRO A 37 16.74 -11.93 -5.57
C PRO A 37 17.93 -10.98 -5.43
N GLU A 38 19.14 -11.55 -5.26
CA GLU A 38 20.38 -10.80 -5.06
C GLU A 38 20.61 -9.71 -6.11
N GLN A 39 20.35 -10.01 -7.38
CA GLN A 39 20.47 -9.02 -8.47
C GLN A 39 19.48 -7.85 -8.33
N ALA A 40 18.28 -8.10 -7.78
CA ALA A 40 17.31 -7.03 -7.54
C ALA A 40 17.73 -6.15 -6.36
N VAL A 41 18.29 -6.77 -5.31
CA VAL A 41 18.89 -6.03 -4.18
C VAL A 41 20.08 -5.18 -4.68
N ALA A 42 20.97 -5.74 -5.50
CA ALA A 42 22.11 -4.99 -6.05
C ALA A 42 21.64 -3.77 -6.86
N ARG A 43 20.64 -3.93 -7.74
CA ARG A 43 20.06 -2.81 -8.50
C ARG A 43 19.41 -1.76 -7.59
N LEU A 44 18.70 -2.20 -6.54
CA LEU A 44 18.08 -1.31 -5.57
C LEU A 44 19.14 -0.47 -4.85
N LEU A 45 20.22 -1.09 -4.37
CA LEU A 45 21.31 -0.40 -3.68
C LEU A 45 22.03 0.57 -4.61
N ALA A 46 22.35 0.16 -5.83
CA ALA A 46 22.97 1.04 -6.85
C ALA A 46 22.04 2.23 -7.20
N GLY A 47 20.74 1.98 -7.41
CA GLY A 47 19.78 3.02 -7.77
C GLY A 47 19.53 4.03 -6.65
N LEU A 48 19.52 3.62 -5.39
CA LEU A 48 19.19 4.49 -4.25
C LEU A 48 20.42 5.03 -3.51
N GLY A 49 21.60 4.46 -3.71
CA GLY A 49 22.90 4.95 -3.21
C GLY A 49 22.97 5.05 -1.69
N PRO A 50 22.72 3.99 -0.91
CA PRO A 50 23.01 3.99 0.52
C PRO A 50 24.53 3.91 0.76
N ALA A 51 25.01 4.55 1.84
CA ALA A 51 26.41 4.52 2.23
C ALA A 51 26.77 3.24 2.99
N TRP A 52 25.79 2.63 3.64
CA TRP A 52 25.97 1.44 4.46
C TRP A 52 24.84 0.43 4.27
N ILE A 53 25.16 -0.83 4.49
CA ILE A 53 24.16 -1.89 4.66
C ILE A 53 24.37 -2.62 5.96
N VAL A 54 23.26 -2.86 6.67
CA VAL A 54 23.18 -3.69 7.86
C VAL A 54 22.53 -5.02 7.48
N GLU A 55 23.29 -6.10 7.58
CA GLU A 55 22.85 -7.46 7.22
C GLU A 55 23.47 -8.50 8.17
N GLY A 56 22.76 -9.61 8.42
CA GLY A 56 23.24 -10.63 9.36
C GLY A 56 23.62 -9.99 10.72
N ASN A 57 24.85 -10.17 11.16
CA ASN A 57 25.36 -9.62 12.42
C ASN A 57 26.28 -8.40 12.22
N GLY A 58 26.37 -7.85 11.00
CA GLY A 58 27.33 -6.80 10.69
C GLY A 58 26.76 -5.59 10.00
N ARG A 59 27.56 -4.52 9.99
CA ARG A 59 27.36 -3.32 9.17
C ARG A 59 28.54 -3.23 8.20
N ARG A 60 28.25 -3.08 6.92
CA ARG A 60 29.26 -3.00 5.86
C ARG A 60 29.10 -1.69 5.09
N ARG A 61 30.20 -1.01 4.83
CA ARG A 61 30.21 0.18 3.97
C ARG A 61 30.05 -0.24 2.51
N LEU A 62 29.23 0.50 1.81
CA LEU A 62 29.07 0.39 0.36
C LEU A 62 30.02 1.35 -0.35
N ASP A 63 30.14 1.21 -1.66
CA ASP A 63 31.07 2.06 -2.43
C ASP A 63 30.64 3.54 -2.32
N PRO A 64 31.54 4.45 -1.87
CA PRO A 64 31.23 5.87 -1.77
C PRO A 64 30.83 6.53 -3.10
N ALA A 65 31.23 5.97 -4.24
CA ALA A 65 30.87 6.48 -5.56
C ALA A 65 29.36 6.40 -5.84
N ASP A 66 28.68 5.44 -5.22
CA ASP A 66 27.24 5.25 -5.36
C ASP A 66 26.43 5.98 -4.27
N ALA A 67 27.10 6.49 -3.23
CA ALA A 67 26.42 7.19 -2.15
C ALA A 67 25.87 8.54 -2.62
N ARG A 68 24.60 8.79 -2.33
CA ARG A 68 23.93 10.07 -2.61
C ARG A 68 23.66 10.81 -1.31
N PRO A 69 23.96 12.11 -1.22
CA PRO A 69 23.73 12.89 -0.01
C PRO A 69 22.24 12.97 0.32
N LEU A 70 21.95 13.05 1.60
CA LEU A 70 20.65 13.36 2.17
C LEU A 70 20.58 14.86 2.51
N GLN A 71 19.35 15.35 2.67
CA GLN A 71 19.10 16.68 3.22
C GLN A 71 18.85 16.59 4.72
N ASP A 72 19.04 17.69 5.42
CA ASP A 72 18.70 17.77 6.84
C ASP A 72 17.22 17.45 7.06
N GLY A 73 16.96 16.59 8.03
CA GLY A 73 15.63 16.14 8.36
C GLY A 73 15.14 14.91 7.57
N ASP A 74 15.83 14.44 6.55
CA ASP A 74 15.53 13.17 5.88
C ASP A 74 15.66 12.01 6.89
N ALA A 75 14.68 11.15 6.97
CA ALA A 75 14.62 10.08 7.96
C ALA A 75 14.43 8.69 7.36
N LEU A 76 13.83 8.64 6.16
CA LEU A 76 13.44 7.38 5.54
C LEU A 76 13.46 7.49 4.02
N VAL A 77 13.99 6.47 3.37
CA VAL A 77 13.83 6.24 1.93
C VAL A 77 13.10 4.92 1.75
N MET A 78 11.92 4.94 1.12
CA MET A 78 11.17 3.73 0.79
C MET A 78 11.29 3.41 -0.69
N ALA A 79 11.73 2.20 -1.00
CA ALA A 79 11.78 1.74 -2.38
C ALA A 79 10.38 1.41 -2.91
N THR A 80 10.06 1.90 -4.10
CA THR A 80 8.85 1.51 -4.84
C THR A 80 9.24 0.98 -6.22
N SER A 81 8.43 0.06 -6.75
CA SER A 81 8.59 -0.40 -8.13
C SER A 81 8.16 0.73 -9.07
N GLY A 82 9.12 1.45 -9.64
CA GLY A 82 8.82 2.44 -10.67
C GLY A 82 8.13 1.80 -11.89
N THR A 83 7.29 2.54 -12.59
CA THR A 83 6.64 2.11 -13.84
C THR A 83 7.66 1.75 -14.94
N THR A 84 8.88 2.26 -14.84
CA THR A 84 10.01 2.00 -15.75
C THR A 84 10.82 0.75 -15.40
N GLY A 85 10.48 0.06 -14.30
CA GLY A 85 11.24 -1.09 -13.79
C GLY A 85 12.45 -0.73 -12.91
N GLU A 86 12.86 0.54 -12.88
CA GLU A 86 13.91 1.01 -11.97
C GLU A 86 13.30 1.41 -10.62
N PRO A 87 13.98 1.09 -9.49
CA PRO A 87 13.50 1.43 -8.16
C PRO A 87 13.45 2.95 -7.98
N LYS A 88 12.28 3.49 -7.62
CA LYS A 88 12.16 4.86 -7.11
C LYS A 88 12.27 4.86 -5.59
N GLY A 89 13.03 5.79 -5.04
CA GLY A 89 13.11 6.00 -3.59
C GLY A 89 12.22 7.17 -3.17
N VAL A 90 11.22 6.89 -2.35
CA VAL A 90 10.36 7.91 -1.75
C VAL A 90 11.02 8.40 -0.47
N VAL A 91 11.35 9.69 -0.39
CA VAL A 91 12.05 10.29 0.76
C VAL A 91 11.05 10.92 1.71
N HIS A 92 11.04 10.45 2.95
CA HIS A 92 10.28 11.03 4.05
C HIS A 92 11.20 11.69 5.07
N THR A 93 10.75 12.82 5.60
CA THR A 93 11.43 13.52 6.69
C THR A 93 10.88 13.07 8.05
N HIS A 94 11.61 13.35 9.14
CA HIS A 94 11.08 13.17 10.49
C HIS A 94 9.76 13.92 10.69
N ALA A 95 9.62 15.10 10.09
CA ALA A 95 8.40 15.91 10.19
C ALA A 95 7.21 15.23 9.48
N SER A 96 7.40 14.68 8.26
CA SER A 96 6.32 14.01 7.54
C SER A 96 5.93 12.68 8.21
N ILE A 97 6.88 11.94 8.78
CA ILE A 97 6.61 10.73 9.58
C ILE A 97 5.82 11.10 10.83
N ALA A 98 6.22 12.14 11.56
CA ALA A 98 5.52 12.61 12.75
C ALA A 98 4.09 13.04 12.41
N ALA A 99 3.88 13.77 11.30
CA ALA A 99 2.54 14.19 10.86
C ALA A 99 1.63 12.98 10.56
N SER A 100 2.15 11.96 9.85
CA SER A 100 1.42 10.73 9.56
C SER A 100 1.07 9.95 10.84
N ALA A 101 2.04 9.81 11.75
CA ALA A 101 1.86 9.10 13.01
C ALA A 101 0.85 9.81 13.92
N ALA A 102 0.95 11.15 14.03
CA ALA A 102 0.04 11.97 14.82
C ALA A 102 -1.41 11.87 14.31
N ALA A 103 -1.62 12.05 13.01
CA ALA A 103 -2.95 12.00 12.41
C ALA A 103 -3.60 10.63 12.59
N THR A 104 -2.84 9.55 12.34
CA THR A 104 -3.32 8.17 12.54
C THR A 104 -3.62 7.89 14.01
N SER A 105 -2.73 8.28 14.95
CA SER A 105 -2.91 8.04 16.38
C SER A 105 -4.12 8.80 16.93
N ALA A 106 -4.32 10.05 16.50
CA ALA A 106 -5.49 10.84 16.89
C ALA A 106 -6.80 10.20 16.38
N HIS A 107 -6.83 9.76 15.11
CA HIS A 107 -8.01 9.12 14.53
C HIS A 107 -8.39 7.80 15.23
N LEU A 108 -7.38 6.99 15.58
CA LEU A 108 -7.59 5.71 16.24
C LEU A 108 -7.73 5.82 17.76
N GLY A 109 -7.60 7.02 18.34
CA GLY A 109 -7.67 7.24 19.79
C GLY A 109 -6.54 6.52 20.55
N ILE A 110 -5.32 6.55 20.02
CA ILE A 110 -4.19 5.83 20.61
C ILE A 110 -3.81 6.39 21.96
N ASP A 111 -3.80 5.51 22.96
CA ASP A 111 -3.32 5.77 24.32
C ASP A 111 -1.98 5.02 24.51
N PRO A 112 -0.87 5.74 24.75
CA PRO A 112 0.46 5.14 24.88
C PRO A 112 0.58 4.11 26.00
N ASP A 113 -0.15 4.30 27.08
CA ASP A 113 -0.08 3.44 28.27
C ASP A 113 -0.90 2.16 28.13
N ARG A 114 -1.87 2.12 27.22
CA ARG A 114 -2.79 1.01 27.04
C ARG A 114 -2.57 0.20 25.76
N HIS A 115 -2.19 0.90 24.68
CA HIS A 115 -2.20 0.29 23.36
C HIS A 115 -0.83 -0.24 22.99
N HIS A 116 -0.86 -1.41 22.36
CA HIS A 116 0.33 -2.14 21.91
C HIS A 116 0.16 -2.50 20.44
N TRP A 117 1.12 -2.10 19.60
CA TRP A 117 1.12 -2.41 18.18
C TRP A 117 1.86 -3.71 17.87
N LEU A 118 1.31 -4.51 16.95
CA LEU A 118 2.01 -5.60 16.28
C LEU A 118 2.37 -5.19 14.84
N ALA A 119 3.67 -5.08 14.55
CA ALA A 119 4.19 -4.95 13.20
C ALA A 119 4.50 -6.34 12.64
N CYS A 120 3.61 -6.86 11.80
CA CYS A 120 3.70 -8.21 11.22
C CYS A 120 3.65 -8.21 9.68
N LEU A 121 3.59 -7.05 9.06
CA LEU A 121 3.74 -6.93 7.62
C LEU A 121 5.20 -6.62 7.27
N PRO A 122 5.66 -6.93 6.03
CA PRO A 122 7.04 -6.69 5.64
C PRO A 122 7.47 -5.24 5.83
N LEU A 123 8.57 -5.02 6.55
CA LEU A 123 9.06 -3.69 6.91
C LEU A 123 9.69 -2.91 5.74
N ALA A 124 10.00 -3.59 4.64
CA ALA A 124 10.41 -2.94 3.38
C ALA A 124 9.25 -2.27 2.63
N HIS A 125 8.04 -2.33 3.18
CA HIS A 125 6.85 -1.66 2.64
C HIS A 125 6.24 -0.74 3.69
N ILE A 126 5.72 0.40 3.21
CA ILE A 126 5.20 1.42 4.12
C ILE A 126 4.05 0.90 5.02
N GLY A 127 3.23 -0.02 4.52
CA GLY A 127 2.15 -0.63 5.30
C GLY A 127 2.63 -1.38 6.55
N GLY A 128 3.82 -2.01 6.49
CA GLY A 128 4.47 -2.65 7.65
C GLY A 128 5.26 -1.67 8.48
N LEU A 129 6.13 -0.89 7.83
CA LEU A 129 7.04 0.02 8.53
C LEU A 129 6.29 1.12 9.28
N SER A 130 5.21 1.66 8.72
CA SER A 130 4.43 2.72 9.39
C SER A 130 3.89 2.32 10.77
N VAL A 131 3.72 1.01 11.04
CA VAL A 131 3.36 0.52 12.38
C VAL A 131 4.49 0.76 13.36
N VAL A 132 5.72 0.45 12.97
CA VAL A 132 6.92 0.72 13.76
C VAL A 132 7.06 2.23 13.99
N LEU A 133 6.98 3.03 12.91
CA LEU A 133 7.18 4.48 12.98
C LEU A 133 6.17 5.16 13.91
N ARG A 134 4.87 4.78 13.82
CA ARG A 134 3.82 5.37 14.67
C ARG A 134 3.94 4.93 16.12
N ALA A 135 4.32 3.67 16.38
CA ALA A 135 4.55 3.19 17.73
C ALA A 135 5.72 3.91 18.39
N LEU A 136 6.84 4.09 17.66
CA LEU A 136 8.00 4.85 18.13
C LEU A 136 7.65 6.31 18.41
N TRP A 137 6.87 6.94 17.53
CA TRP A 137 6.44 8.32 17.69
C TRP A 137 5.49 8.50 18.88
N ALA A 138 4.49 7.61 19.03
CA ALA A 138 3.48 7.69 20.09
C ALA A 138 3.99 7.18 21.44
N GLY A 139 5.14 6.47 21.48
CA GLY A 139 5.65 5.86 22.70
C GLY A 139 4.83 4.65 23.19
N THR A 140 4.05 4.02 22.31
CA THR A 140 3.26 2.83 22.67
C THR A 140 4.12 1.58 22.77
N GLY A 141 3.57 0.50 23.36
CA GLY A 141 4.11 -0.83 23.22
C GLY A 141 4.21 -1.26 21.75
N LEU A 142 5.27 -1.99 21.40
CA LEU A 142 5.54 -2.48 20.05
C LEU A 142 6.11 -3.89 20.08
N THR A 143 5.49 -4.80 19.33
CA THR A 143 6.06 -6.09 18.98
C THR A 143 6.29 -6.12 17.46
N VAL A 144 7.47 -6.56 17.04
CA VAL A 144 7.83 -6.68 15.63
C VAL A 144 8.18 -8.13 15.32
N VAL A 145 7.54 -8.70 14.29
CA VAL A 145 7.77 -10.08 13.84
C VAL A 145 8.09 -10.13 12.35
N ASP A 146 8.81 -11.18 11.92
CA ASP A 146 9.26 -11.34 10.54
C ASP A 146 8.16 -11.98 9.65
N GLY A 147 7.03 -11.28 9.52
CA GLY A 147 5.90 -11.70 8.70
C GLY A 147 4.67 -12.06 9.54
N PHE A 148 3.51 -12.14 8.84
CA PHE A 148 2.24 -12.44 9.46
C PHE A 148 2.04 -13.95 9.62
N ASP A 149 1.91 -14.36 10.88
CA ASP A 149 1.47 -15.69 11.28
C ASP A 149 0.33 -15.54 12.29
N VAL A 150 -0.74 -16.33 12.11
CA VAL A 150 -1.96 -16.20 12.90
C VAL A 150 -1.74 -16.53 14.37
N GLU A 151 -1.03 -17.62 14.66
CA GLU A 151 -0.83 -18.05 16.05
C GLU A 151 0.09 -17.09 16.79
N THR A 152 1.14 -16.61 16.10
CA THR A 152 2.03 -15.56 16.63
C THR A 152 1.26 -14.27 16.92
N ALA A 153 0.38 -13.85 16.03
CA ALA A 153 -0.44 -12.66 16.24
C ALA A 153 -1.38 -12.81 17.45
N LEU A 154 -2.05 -13.94 17.58
CA LEU A 154 -2.98 -14.24 18.68
C LEU A 154 -2.27 -14.38 20.03
N ALA A 155 -1.06 -14.92 20.04
CA ALA A 155 -0.25 -15.07 21.25
C ALA A 155 0.38 -13.74 21.72
N SER A 156 0.41 -12.72 20.87
CA SER A 156 0.98 -11.40 21.21
C SER A 156 0.09 -10.66 22.22
N THR A 157 0.68 -9.70 22.94
CA THR A 157 -0.07 -8.76 23.80
C THR A 157 -0.65 -7.58 23.04
N ALA A 158 -0.50 -7.56 21.71
CA ALA A 158 -0.92 -6.45 20.89
C ALA A 158 -2.45 -6.24 20.93
N THR A 159 -2.85 -4.99 20.99
CA THR A 159 -4.23 -4.51 20.85
C THR A 159 -4.53 -4.03 19.44
N HIS A 160 -3.49 -3.60 18.72
CA HIS A 160 -3.58 -2.99 17.39
C HIS A 160 -2.62 -3.65 16.41
N LEU A 161 -3.05 -3.82 15.17
CA LEU A 161 -2.18 -4.26 14.08
C LEU A 161 -2.65 -3.70 12.73
N SER A 162 -1.74 -3.72 11.74
CA SER A 162 -2.11 -3.43 10.35
C SER A 162 -2.04 -4.69 9.52
N LEU A 163 -3.06 -4.93 8.69
CA LEU A 163 -3.17 -6.10 7.83
C LEU A 163 -3.47 -5.72 6.38
N VAL A 164 -3.24 -6.67 5.50
CA VAL A 164 -3.79 -6.70 4.14
C VAL A 164 -4.97 -7.67 4.10
N PRO A 165 -5.90 -7.58 3.11
CA PRO A 165 -7.10 -8.41 3.06
C PRO A 165 -6.83 -9.92 3.18
N THR A 166 -5.78 -10.43 2.54
CA THR A 166 -5.42 -11.86 2.63
C THR A 166 -4.99 -12.28 4.03
N ALA A 167 -4.33 -11.41 4.79
CA ALA A 167 -3.95 -11.70 6.18
C ALA A 167 -5.18 -11.63 7.11
N LEU A 168 -6.06 -10.67 6.90
CA LEU A 168 -7.34 -10.59 7.62
C LEU A 168 -8.19 -11.85 7.38
N GLN A 169 -8.29 -12.31 6.14
CA GLN A 169 -9.00 -13.55 5.80
C GLN A 169 -8.43 -14.78 6.53
N ARG A 170 -7.10 -14.88 6.66
CA ARG A 170 -6.46 -15.97 7.43
C ARG A 170 -6.75 -15.87 8.92
N LEU A 171 -6.90 -14.67 9.46
CA LEU A 171 -7.26 -14.44 10.85
C LEU A 171 -8.72 -14.88 11.12
N GLY A 172 -9.62 -14.63 10.16
CA GLY A 172 -11.02 -15.03 10.21
C GLY A 172 -11.75 -14.45 11.43
N ASP A 173 -12.64 -15.22 12.04
CA ASP A 173 -13.45 -14.81 13.20
C ASP A 173 -12.61 -14.47 14.44
N ARG A 174 -11.31 -14.84 14.45
CA ARG A 174 -10.38 -14.49 15.54
C ARG A 174 -9.93 -13.03 15.50
N ALA A 175 -10.34 -12.27 14.49
CA ALA A 175 -10.10 -10.83 14.38
C ALA A 175 -10.61 -10.04 15.60
N ASP A 176 -11.67 -10.49 16.24
CA ASP A 176 -12.27 -9.86 17.43
C ASP A 176 -11.34 -9.81 18.66
N ARG A 177 -10.22 -10.57 18.61
CA ARG A 177 -9.16 -10.53 19.64
C ARG A 177 -8.52 -9.12 19.75
N PHE A 178 -8.52 -8.35 18.69
CA PHE A 178 -7.84 -7.06 18.61
C PHE A 178 -8.83 -5.91 18.79
N GLU A 179 -8.38 -4.82 19.44
CA GLU A 179 -9.21 -3.62 19.59
C GLU A 179 -9.36 -2.90 18.25
N ARG A 180 -8.32 -2.84 17.43
CA ARG A 180 -8.35 -2.25 16.09
C ARG A 180 -7.44 -2.98 15.11
N ILE A 181 -7.94 -3.19 13.91
CA ILE A 181 -7.20 -3.71 12.75
C ILE A 181 -7.25 -2.65 11.66
N VAL A 182 -6.09 -2.10 11.30
CA VAL A 182 -5.94 -1.16 10.20
C VAL A 182 -5.75 -1.95 8.91
N LEU A 183 -6.73 -1.91 8.03
CA LEU A 183 -6.77 -2.70 6.79
C LEU A 183 -6.44 -1.83 5.59
N GLY A 184 -5.40 -2.19 4.84
CA GLY A 184 -4.98 -1.41 3.67
C GLY A 184 -4.28 -2.24 2.60
N GLY A 185 -3.70 -1.54 1.62
CA GLY A 185 -2.87 -2.13 0.57
C GLY A 185 -3.61 -2.64 -0.67
N SER A 186 -4.91 -2.95 -0.58
CA SER A 186 -5.80 -3.26 -1.71
C SER A 186 -7.26 -3.04 -1.31
N ALA A 187 -8.19 -3.21 -2.25
CA ALA A 187 -9.61 -3.06 -1.98
C ALA A 187 -10.06 -3.97 -0.82
N PRO A 188 -10.78 -3.44 0.17
CA PRO A 188 -11.24 -4.20 1.32
C PRO A 188 -12.35 -5.19 0.95
N PRO A 189 -12.53 -6.28 1.72
CA PRO A 189 -13.73 -7.14 1.65
C PRO A 189 -15.00 -6.32 1.93
N GLN A 190 -16.14 -6.80 1.43
CA GLN A 190 -17.42 -6.11 1.62
C GLN A 190 -17.94 -6.15 3.05
N GLN A 191 -17.69 -7.26 3.74
CA GLN A 191 -18.09 -7.43 5.13
C GLN A 191 -16.84 -7.36 5.99
N LEU A 192 -16.85 -6.43 6.92
CA LEU A 192 -15.79 -6.20 7.87
C LEU A 192 -16.35 -6.25 9.28
N ALA A 193 -15.58 -6.79 10.20
CA ALA A 193 -15.89 -6.70 11.62
C ALA A 193 -15.79 -5.23 12.09
N ALA A 194 -16.52 -4.89 13.13
CA ALA A 194 -16.64 -3.51 13.64
C ALA A 194 -15.31 -2.90 14.13
N ASN A 195 -14.32 -3.75 14.43
CA ASN A 195 -13.00 -3.35 14.87
C ASN A 195 -12.00 -3.16 13.70
N VAL A 196 -12.42 -3.41 12.46
CA VAL A 196 -11.60 -3.22 11.26
C VAL A 196 -11.85 -1.83 10.69
N VAL A 197 -10.77 -1.08 10.49
CA VAL A 197 -10.78 0.26 9.91
C VAL A 197 -10.06 0.19 8.56
N THR A 198 -10.74 0.59 7.48
CA THR A 198 -10.16 0.57 6.14
C THR A 198 -9.31 1.80 5.89
N THR A 199 -8.20 1.65 5.12
CA THR A 199 -7.34 2.78 4.80
C THR A 199 -6.97 2.84 3.34
N TYR A 200 -6.88 4.05 2.82
CA TYR A 200 -6.24 4.36 1.55
C TYR A 200 -5.02 5.26 1.79
N GLY A 201 -3.95 4.94 1.10
CA GLY A 201 -2.70 5.68 1.12
C GLY A 201 -1.64 5.03 0.25
N LEU A 202 -0.54 5.72 0.06
CA LEU A 202 0.57 5.34 -0.79
C LEU A 202 1.88 5.39 -0.01
N THR A 203 2.97 4.94 -0.62
CA THR A 203 4.31 5.13 -0.06
C THR A 203 4.61 6.62 0.10
N GLU A 204 4.20 7.42 -0.86
CA GLU A 204 4.37 8.87 -0.93
C GLU A 204 3.61 9.63 0.18
N THR A 205 2.62 9.00 0.80
CA THR A 205 1.86 9.58 1.92
C THR A 205 2.32 9.07 3.31
N GLY A 206 3.39 8.26 3.34
CA GLY A 206 3.99 7.71 4.55
C GLY A 206 3.14 6.68 5.28
N SER A 207 1.87 6.54 4.95
CA SER A 207 0.89 5.57 5.49
C SER A 207 -0.48 5.81 4.85
N GLY A 208 -1.55 5.23 5.44
CA GLY A 208 -2.94 5.58 5.14
C GLY A 208 -3.24 7.05 5.49
N ILE A 209 -3.99 7.72 4.62
CA ILE A 209 -4.40 9.13 4.76
C ILE A 209 -5.91 9.32 4.70
N VAL A 210 -6.64 8.32 4.20
CA VAL A 210 -8.11 8.26 4.21
C VAL A 210 -8.50 7.01 4.97
N TYR A 211 -9.32 7.16 5.99
CA TYR A 211 -9.78 6.09 6.87
C TYR A 211 -11.30 5.99 6.76
N ASP A 212 -11.81 4.79 6.44
CA ASP A 212 -13.24 4.53 6.20
C ASP A 212 -13.90 5.55 5.25
N GLY A 213 -13.14 6.01 4.25
CA GLY A 213 -13.59 6.99 3.27
C GLY A 213 -13.40 8.45 3.71
N TRP A 214 -12.92 8.73 4.92
CA TRP A 214 -12.71 10.09 5.41
C TRP A 214 -11.23 10.45 5.48
N PRO A 215 -10.82 11.62 4.95
CA PRO A 215 -9.46 12.11 5.11
C PRO A 215 -9.10 12.31 6.59
N LEU A 216 -7.88 11.94 6.95
CA LEU A 216 -7.34 12.21 8.29
C LEU A 216 -7.19 13.73 8.53
N PRO A 217 -7.18 14.19 9.80
CA PRO A 217 -6.90 15.58 10.14
C PRO A 217 -5.60 16.07 9.49
N GLY A 218 -5.67 17.23 8.82
CA GLY A 218 -4.53 17.82 8.11
C GLY A 218 -4.26 17.22 6.72
N VAL A 219 -5.14 16.33 6.23
CA VAL A 219 -5.14 15.82 4.85
C VAL A 219 -6.24 16.50 4.06
N GLU A 220 -5.88 17.03 2.91
CA GLU A 220 -6.81 17.53 1.92
C GLU A 220 -6.83 16.57 0.73
N VAL A 221 -8.01 16.23 0.25
CA VAL A 221 -8.21 15.39 -0.94
C VAL A 221 -9.14 16.11 -1.91
N ARG A 222 -8.78 16.09 -3.17
CA ARG A 222 -9.67 16.57 -4.26
C ARG A 222 -9.63 15.61 -5.43
N GLU A 223 -10.66 15.66 -6.23
CA GLU A 223 -10.68 15.05 -7.57
C GLU A 223 -10.37 16.11 -8.60
N GLN A 224 -9.46 15.81 -9.52
CA GLN A 224 -9.17 16.65 -10.69
C GLN A 224 -9.00 15.78 -11.93
N HIS A 225 -9.86 15.97 -12.93
CA HIS A 225 -9.88 15.21 -14.20
C HIS A 225 -10.05 13.69 -14.03
N GLY A 226 -10.72 13.26 -12.96
CA GLY A 226 -10.94 11.84 -12.63
C GLY A 226 -9.85 11.22 -11.78
N GLU A 227 -8.80 11.99 -11.41
CA GLU A 227 -7.70 11.56 -10.57
C GLU A 227 -7.80 12.19 -9.18
N LEU A 228 -7.50 11.40 -8.14
CA LEU A 228 -7.38 11.90 -6.78
C LEU A 228 -6.04 12.62 -6.60
N GLN A 229 -6.09 13.81 -6.05
CA GLN A 229 -4.93 14.56 -5.62
C GLN A 229 -5.00 14.79 -4.12
N VAL A 230 -3.84 14.74 -3.47
CA VAL A 230 -3.73 14.86 -2.01
C VAL A 230 -2.73 15.94 -1.62
N ARG A 231 -2.99 16.61 -0.50
CA ARG A 231 -2.11 17.59 0.12
C ARG A 231 -2.10 17.40 1.62
N GLY A 232 -0.93 17.53 2.25
CA GLY A 232 -0.78 17.41 3.69
C GLY A 232 0.69 17.32 4.12
N ALA A 233 0.93 17.53 5.41
CA ALA A 233 2.28 17.55 5.97
C ALA A 233 2.97 16.16 5.97
N MET A 234 2.21 15.07 5.79
CA MET A 234 2.72 13.71 5.75
C MET A 234 3.28 13.29 4.39
N LEU A 235 3.14 14.12 3.35
CA LEU A 235 3.65 13.79 2.03
C LEU A 235 5.17 13.69 2.01
N LEU A 236 5.66 12.88 1.08
CA LEU A 236 7.08 12.79 0.78
C LEU A 236 7.69 14.17 0.57
N ARG A 237 8.98 14.31 0.90
CA ARG A 237 9.73 15.52 0.56
C ARG A 237 10.02 15.60 -0.95
N ALA A 238 10.52 14.49 -1.50
CA ALA A 238 10.86 14.32 -2.92
C ALA A 238 11.11 12.83 -3.20
N TYR A 239 11.29 12.49 -4.47
CA TYR A 239 11.93 11.22 -4.82
C TYR A 239 13.45 11.30 -4.61
N ARG A 240 14.11 10.15 -4.55
CA ARG A 240 15.56 10.04 -4.30
C ARG A 240 16.42 10.65 -5.41
N ASP A 241 15.89 10.79 -6.61
CA ASP A 241 16.48 11.51 -7.75
C ASP A 241 16.40 13.05 -7.61
N GLY A 242 15.73 13.54 -6.59
CA GLY A 242 15.55 14.96 -6.30
C GLY A 242 14.27 15.57 -6.86
N VAL A 243 13.48 14.81 -7.62
CA VAL A 243 12.21 15.29 -8.18
C VAL A 243 11.16 15.41 -7.09
N ASP A 244 10.62 16.61 -6.89
CA ASP A 244 9.41 16.83 -6.11
C ASP A 244 8.19 16.62 -7.01
N PRO A 245 7.34 15.59 -6.77
CA PRO A 245 6.20 15.32 -7.62
C PRO A 245 5.00 16.22 -7.35
N ARG A 246 5.07 17.09 -6.34
CA ARG A 246 3.98 18.01 -6.01
C ARG A 246 3.96 19.17 -6.99
N ASN A 247 2.78 19.65 -7.31
CA ASN A 247 2.64 20.89 -8.09
C ASN A 247 2.98 22.13 -7.22
N ALA A 248 2.96 23.32 -7.82
CA ALA A 248 3.28 24.59 -7.15
C ALA A 248 2.39 24.90 -5.95
N ASP A 249 1.15 24.36 -5.90
CA ASP A 249 0.19 24.53 -4.81
C ASP A 249 0.31 23.43 -3.74
N GLY A 250 1.32 22.53 -3.87
CA GLY A 250 1.58 21.45 -2.92
C GLY A 250 0.73 20.19 -3.10
N TRP A 251 -0.05 20.07 -4.18
CA TRP A 251 -0.85 18.89 -4.48
C TRP A 251 0.00 17.80 -5.14
N PHE A 252 -0.15 16.58 -4.62
CA PHE A 252 0.43 15.36 -5.17
C PHE A 252 -0.65 14.59 -5.94
N ALA A 253 -0.39 14.31 -7.21
CA ALA A 253 -1.21 13.47 -8.08
C ALA A 253 -0.93 11.99 -7.75
N THR A 254 -1.98 11.27 -7.30
CA THR A 254 -1.80 9.92 -6.74
C THR A 254 -1.63 8.83 -7.80
N GLY A 255 -2.04 9.10 -9.03
CA GLY A 255 -2.21 8.09 -10.07
C GLY A 255 -3.40 7.17 -9.83
N ASP A 256 -4.26 7.50 -8.87
CA ASP A 256 -5.48 6.76 -8.57
C ASP A 256 -6.72 7.57 -8.97
N GLY A 257 -7.65 6.93 -9.65
CA GLY A 257 -8.95 7.49 -9.94
C GLY A 257 -9.90 7.37 -8.77
N GLY A 258 -10.76 8.36 -8.62
CA GLY A 258 -11.72 8.38 -7.53
C GLY A 258 -12.67 9.57 -7.61
N SER A 259 -13.47 9.74 -6.57
CA SER A 259 -14.33 10.93 -6.37
C SER A 259 -14.29 11.38 -4.92
N VAL A 260 -14.56 12.65 -4.73
CA VAL A 260 -14.81 13.27 -3.43
C VAL A 260 -16.22 13.88 -3.49
N ASP A 261 -17.11 13.45 -2.58
CA ASP A 261 -18.46 14.00 -2.57
C ASP A 261 -18.52 15.35 -1.79
N ALA A 262 -19.72 15.95 -1.76
CA ALA A 262 -19.92 17.26 -1.15
C ALA A 262 -19.60 17.29 0.35
N ASP A 263 -19.69 16.17 1.03
CA ASP A 263 -19.39 16.04 2.44
C ASP A 263 -17.90 15.74 2.70
N GLY A 264 -17.12 15.50 1.63
CA GLY A 264 -15.69 15.18 1.70
C GLY A 264 -15.37 13.68 1.77
N PHE A 265 -16.37 12.82 1.57
CA PHE A 265 -16.15 11.37 1.53
C PHE A 265 -15.44 10.96 0.23
N VAL A 266 -14.34 10.23 0.36
CA VAL A 266 -13.45 9.81 -0.73
C VAL A 266 -13.79 8.38 -1.16
N ARG A 267 -14.00 8.18 -2.46
CA ARG A 267 -14.13 6.86 -3.08
C ARG A 267 -12.97 6.64 -4.04
N VAL A 268 -12.22 5.59 -3.81
CA VAL A 268 -11.13 5.17 -4.71
C VAL A 268 -11.66 4.12 -5.69
N TYR A 269 -11.39 4.31 -6.98
CA TYR A 269 -11.86 3.44 -8.06
C TYR A 269 -10.76 2.53 -8.64
N GLY A 270 -9.49 2.84 -8.38
CA GLY A 270 -8.33 2.09 -8.85
C GLY A 270 -7.30 2.95 -9.56
N ARG A 271 -6.24 2.32 -10.10
CA ARG A 271 -5.15 3.01 -10.81
C ARG A 271 -5.63 3.63 -12.11
N THR A 272 -5.19 4.84 -12.42
CA THR A 272 -5.49 5.51 -13.70
C THR A 272 -4.92 4.74 -14.89
N ASP A 273 -3.78 4.07 -14.71
CA ASP A 273 -3.16 3.21 -15.72
C ASP A 273 -3.98 1.94 -16.04
N ASP A 274 -4.80 1.49 -15.09
CA ASP A 274 -5.69 0.34 -15.26
C ASP A 274 -7.04 0.71 -15.90
N LEU A 275 -7.30 2.01 -16.09
CA LEU A 275 -8.55 2.50 -16.65
C LEU A 275 -8.80 1.92 -18.05
N ILE A 276 -9.96 1.30 -18.23
CA ILE A 276 -10.39 0.74 -19.51
C ILE A 276 -11.22 1.79 -20.24
N ILE A 277 -10.76 2.19 -21.44
CA ILE A 277 -11.53 3.06 -22.32
C ILE A 277 -12.21 2.17 -23.38
N THR A 278 -13.54 2.06 -23.28
CA THR A 278 -14.38 1.26 -24.17
C THR A 278 -15.42 2.16 -24.84
N GLY A 279 -15.36 2.33 -26.17
CA GLY A 279 -16.28 3.18 -26.89
C GLY A 279 -16.39 4.61 -26.31
N ALA A 280 -15.26 5.24 -25.98
CA ALA A 280 -15.15 6.54 -25.32
C ALA A 280 -15.70 6.60 -23.87
N GLN A 281 -16.13 5.48 -23.30
CA GLN A 281 -16.53 5.37 -21.90
C GLN A 281 -15.36 4.92 -21.02
N LYS A 282 -15.28 5.49 -19.81
CA LYS A 282 -14.27 5.17 -18.82
C LYS A 282 -14.80 4.09 -17.87
N VAL A 283 -14.15 2.93 -17.80
CA VAL A 283 -14.52 1.82 -16.90
C VAL A 283 -13.37 1.52 -15.96
N TRP A 284 -13.62 1.68 -14.67
CA TRP A 284 -12.71 1.29 -13.62
C TRP A 284 -12.83 -0.21 -13.34
N PRO A 285 -11.74 -0.99 -13.33
CA PRO A 285 -11.78 -2.42 -13.04
C PRO A 285 -12.35 -2.76 -11.67
N ASP A 286 -11.89 -2.10 -10.62
CA ASP A 286 -12.19 -2.44 -9.23
C ASP A 286 -13.70 -2.44 -8.87
N PRO A 287 -14.54 -1.48 -9.31
CA PRO A 287 -15.98 -1.54 -9.11
C PRO A 287 -16.63 -2.77 -9.76
N VAL A 288 -16.18 -3.15 -10.96
CA VAL A 288 -16.68 -4.34 -11.66
C VAL A 288 -16.22 -5.61 -10.96
N GLU A 289 -14.94 -5.68 -10.58
CA GLU A 289 -14.37 -6.82 -9.83
C GLU A 289 -15.13 -7.08 -8.52
N ARG A 290 -15.46 -6.03 -7.75
CA ARG A 290 -16.22 -6.15 -6.51
C ARG A 290 -17.61 -6.79 -6.71
N ILE A 291 -18.24 -6.53 -7.83
CA ILE A 291 -19.54 -7.12 -8.15
C ILE A 291 -19.38 -8.57 -8.57
N VAL A 292 -18.45 -8.84 -9.47
CA VAL A 292 -18.23 -10.20 -10.01
C VAL A 292 -17.72 -11.15 -8.93
N ALA A 293 -16.88 -10.67 -8.01
CA ALA A 293 -16.36 -11.48 -6.89
C ALA A 293 -17.45 -12.04 -5.95
N ARG A 294 -18.66 -11.47 -5.98
CA ARG A 294 -19.80 -11.94 -5.16
C ARG A 294 -20.59 -13.08 -5.79
N LEU A 295 -20.34 -13.37 -7.05
CA LEU A 295 -21.08 -14.39 -7.77
C LEU A 295 -20.63 -15.80 -7.35
N ASP A 296 -21.59 -16.70 -7.23
CA ASP A 296 -21.29 -18.09 -6.99
C ASP A 296 -20.38 -18.65 -8.09
N GLY A 297 -19.41 -19.46 -7.69
CA GLY A 297 -18.43 -20.05 -8.61
C GLY A 297 -17.24 -19.16 -8.95
N VAL A 298 -17.07 -17.98 -8.30
CA VAL A 298 -15.90 -17.12 -8.43
C VAL A 298 -15.03 -17.22 -7.17
N ALA A 299 -13.78 -17.71 -7.34
CA ALA A 299 -12.78 -17.65 -6.28
C ALA A 299 -12.05 -16.31 -6.30
N GLU A 300 -11.61 -15.89 -7.50
CA GLU A 300 -10.92 -14.63 -7.71
C GLU A 300 -11.33 -14.05 -9.07
N VAL A 301 -11.24 -12.74 -9.21
CA VAL A 301 -11.49 -12.04 -10.46
C VAL A 301 -10.53 -10.87 -10.66
N ALA A 302 -10.11 -10.66 -11.89
CA ALA A 302 -9.49 -9.42 -12.34
C ALA A 302 -10.22 -8.92 -13.60
N VAL A 303 -10.39 -7.62 -13.72
CA VAL A 303 -11.01 -7.02 -14.91
C VAL A 303 -9.94 -6.28 -15.72
N VAL A 304 -9.88 -6.59 -17.00
CA VAL A 304 -8.91 -6.03 -17.94
C VAL A 304 -9.59 -5.56 -19.21
N GLY A 305 -8.92 -4.67 -19.95
CA GLY A 305 -9.37 -4.26 -21.29
C GLY A 305 -8.67 -5.07 -22.36
N ARG A 306 -9.40 -5.85 -23.14
CA ARG A 306 -8.89 -6.55 -24.32
C ARG A 306 -9.09 -5.71 -25.58
N ALA A 307 -8.18 -5.82 -26.53
CA ALA A 307 -8.34 -5.15 -27.82
C ALA A 307 -9.66 -5.56 -28.50
N HIS A 308 -10.41 -4.59 -29.01
CA HIS A 308 -11.69 -4.81 -29.69
C HIS A 308 -11.82 -3.89 -30.91
N PRO A 309 -12.19 -4.41 -32.09
CA PRO A 309 -12.17 -3.63 -33.33
C PRO A 309 -13.15 -2.44 -33.33
N GLU A 310 -14.27 -2.54 -32.64
CA GLU A 310 -15.32 -1.51 -32.61
C GLU A 310 -15.12 -0.56 -31.42
N TRP A 311 -14.77 -1.08 -30.25
CA TRP A 311 -14.75 -0.31 -29.00
C TRP A 311 -13.35 0.17 -28.60
N GLY A 312 -12.30 -0.18 -29.37
CA GLY A 312 -10.91 0.01 -29.01
C GLY A 312 -10.48 -0.98 -27.93
N ARG A 313 -11.13 -0.98 -26.77
CA ARG A 313 -10.96 -2.01 -25.73
C ARG A 313 -12.32 -2.52 -25.26
N GLN A 314 -12.39 -3.81 -24.94
CA GLN A 314 -13.56 -4.47 -24.36
C GLN A 314 -13.26 -4.83 -22.91
N VAL A 315 -14.20 -4.54 -22.02
CA VAL A 315 -14.15 -4.97 -20.63
C VAL A 315 -14.24 -6.49 -20.58
N THR A 316 -13.25 -7.15 -19.99
CA THR A 316 -13.16 -8.61 -19.90
C THR A 316 -12.92 -9.02 -18.44
N ALA A 317 -13.73 -9.94 -17.92
CA ALA A 317 -13.56 -10.51 -16.60
C ALA A 317 -12.68 -11.76 -16.69
N VAL A 318 -11.51 -11.75 -16.07
CA VAL A 318 -10.62 -12.90 -15.91
C VAL A 318 -10.91 -13.53 -14.56
N ILE A 319 -11.44 -14.74 -14.56
CA ILE A 319 -12.01 -15.40 -13.37
C ILE A 319 -11.21 -16.66 -13.04
N VAL A 320 -10.82 -16.81 -11.79
CA VAL A 320 -10.42 -18.08 -11.19
C VAL A 320 -11.69 -18.74 -10.63
N PRO A 321 -12.14 -19.86 -11.15
CA PRO A 321 -13.39 -20.47 -10.72
C PRO A 321 -13.24 -21.21 -9.39
N ASN A 322 -14.33 -21.21 -8.60
CA ASN A 322 -14.53 -22.10 -7.47
C ASN A 322 -15.77 -22.97 -7.72
N GLY A 323 -15.57 -24.10 -8.37
CA GLY A 323 -16.64 -24.95 -8.86
C GLY A 323 -17.15 -24.53 -10.25
N ARG A 324 -18.47 -24.47 -10.44
CA ARG A 324 -19.06 -24.08 -11.73
C ARG A 324 -18.96 -22.56 -11.94
N PRO A 325 -18.23 -22.08 -12.95
CA PRO A 325 -18.10 -20.64 -13.20
C PRO A 325 -19.45 -20.02 -13.60
N PRO A 326 -19.66 -18.72 -13.30
CA PRO A 326 -20.83 -18.00 -13.77
C PRO A 326 -20.85 -17.87 -15.29
N THR A 327 -22.04 -17.79 -15.86
CA THR A 327 -22.18 -17.48 -17.30
C THR A 327 -21.87 -16.00 -17.55
N LEU A 328 -21.46 -15.67 -18.78
CA LEU A 328 -21.28 -14.27 -19.19
C LEU A 328 -22.55 -13.44 -18.93
N GLN A 329 -23.74 -14.03 -19.20
CA GLN A 329 -25.00 -13.34 -18.98
C GLN A 329 -25.21 -13.02 -17.49
N ALA A 330 -24.96 -13.95 -16.58
CA ALA A 330 -25.07 -13.74 -15.13
C ALA A 330 -24.12 -12.62 -14.65
N VAL A 331 -22.86 -12.62 -15.14
CA VAL A 331 -21.90 -11.53 -14.83
C VAL A 331 -22.40 -10.18 -15.34
N ARG A 332 -22.90 -10.13 -16.58
CA ARG A 332 -23.45 -8.90 -17.18
C ARG A 332 -24.66 -8.37 -16.42
N ASP A 333 -25.57 -9.24 -16.02
CA ASP A 333 -26.80 -8.86 -15.31
C ASP A 333 -26.46 -8.31 -13.91
N ALA A 334 -25.53 -8.96 -13.20
CA ALA A 334 -25.06 -8.49 -11.91
C ALA A 334 -24.40 -7.10 -12.01
N VAL A 335 -23.53 -6.90 -13.00
CA VAL A 335 -22.87 -5.59 -13.18
C VAL A 335 -23.86 -4.51 -13.58
N LYS A 336 -24.79 -4.79 -14.48
CA LYS A 336 -25.83 -3.83 -14.92
C LYS A 336 -26.83 -3.46 -13.84
N ALA A 337 -27.00 -4.29 -12.83
CA ALA A 337 -27.85 -4.00 -11.69
C ALA A 337 -27.28 -2.87 -10.80
N GLU A 338 -25.96 -2.65 -10.81
CA GLU A 338 -25.29 -1.70 -9.91
C GLU A 338 -24.50 -0.61 -10.63
N LEU A 339 -24.07 -0.86 -11.89
CA LEU A 339 -23.26 0.06 -12.67
C LEU A 339 -23.88 0.32 -14.04
N ALA A 340 -23.36 1.37 -14.71
CA ALA A 340 -23.77 1.70 -16.07
C ALA A 340 -23.55 0.50 -17.03
N PRO A 341 -24.43 0.28 -18.02
CA PRO A 341 -24.40 -0.88 -18.92
C PRO A 341 -23.07 -1.10 -19.63
N TYR A 342 -22.33 -0.03 -19.93
CA TYR A 342 -21.01 -0.11 -20.58
C TYR A 342 -19.91 -0.68 -19.69
N CYS A 343 -20.13 -0.75 -18.36
CA CYS A 343 -19.22 -1.40 -17.42
C CYS A 343 -19.32 -2.93 -17.47
N ALA A 344 -20.42 -3.46 -18.02
CA ALA A 344 -20.64 -4.89 -18.03
C ALA A 344 -19.65 -5.61 -18.98
N PRO A 345 -18.95 -6.66 -18.51
CA PRO A 345 -17.98 -7.40 -19.30
C PRO A 345 -18.59 -7.91 -20.62
N GLY A 346 -17.83 -7.77 -21.70
CA GLY A 346 -18.18 -8.34 -23.00
C GLY A 346 -17.68 -9.77 -23.15
N ALA A 347 -16.73 -10.22 -22.31
CA ALA A 347 -16.17 -11.57 -22.31
C ALA A 347 -15.78 -12.00 -20.89
N ILE A 348 -15.70 -13.34 -20.72
CA ILE A 348 -15.09 -14.01 -19.56
C ILE A 348 -13.92 -14.84 -20.06
N GLU A 349 -12.82 -14.79 -19.33
CA GLU A 349 -11.67 -15.69 -19.47
C GLU A 349 -11.51 -16.48 -18.17
N LEU A 350 -11.32 -17.78 -18.27
CA LEU A 350 -11.09 -18.63 -17.10
C LEU A 350 -9.60 -18.97 -17.01
N VAL A 351 -9.05 -18.82 -15.80
CA VAL A 351 -7.64 -19.09 -15.50
C VAL A 351 -7.52 -19.88 -14.20
N ASP A 352 -6.43 -20.61 -14.04
CA ASP A 352 -6.16 -21.38 -12.82
C ASP A 352 -5.71 -20.49 -11.66
N ALA A 353 -5.04 -19.37 -11.96
CA ALA A 353 -4.57 -18.41 -10.96
C ALA A 353 -4.35 -17.03 -11.59
N LEU A 354 -4.53 -15.97 -10.79
CA LEU A 354 -4.17 -14.61 -11.20
C LEU A 354 -2.67 -14.33 -10.92
N PRO A 355 -1.92 -13.74 -11.88
CA PRO A 355 -0.54 -13.36 -11.65
C PRO A 355 -0.44 -12.27 -10.58
N ARG A 356 0.47 -12.44 -9.61
CA ARG A 356 0.61 -11.54 -8.48
C ARG A 356 2.04 -11.01 -8.32
N THR A 357 2.13 -9.84 -7.70
CA THR A 357 3.40 -9.30 -7.17
C THR A 357 3.80 -10.06 -5.90
N ALA A 358 5.03 -9.86 -5.43
CA ALA A 358 5.49 -10.38 -4.12
C ALA A 358 4.62 -9.93 -2.94
N LEU A 359 3.88 -8.82 -3.09
CA LEU A 359 2.92 -8.28 -2.13
C LEU A 359 1.50 -8.83 -2.28
N GLY A 360 1.28 -9.77 -3.18
CA GLY A 360 -0.02 -10.35 -3.44
C GLY A 360 -0.96 -9.51 -4.32
N LYS A 361 -0.54 -8.33 -4.82
CA LYS A 361 -1.35 -7.54 -5.76
C LYS A 361 -1.40 -8.18 -7.14
N VAL A 362 -2.57 -8.18 -7.77
CA VAL A 362 -2.76 -8.69 -9.13
C VAL A 362 -1.94 -7.85 -10.12
N ARG A 363 -1.17 -8.53 -10.97
CA ARG A 363 -0.41 -7.92 -12.07
C ARG A 363 -1.25 -7.91 -13.35
N ARG A 364 -2.15 -6.93 -13.51
CA ARG A 364 -3.05 -6.85 -14.68
C ARG A 364 -2.30 -6.81 -16.02
N ALA A 365 -1.11 -6.19 -16.06
CA ALA A 365 -0.27 -6.17 -17.25
C ALA A 365 0.28 -7.56 -17.67
N ALA A 366 0.18 -8.57 -16.83
CA ALA A 366 0.60 -9.94 -17.11
C ALA A 366 -0.59 -10.87 -17.42
N LEU A 367 -1.81 -10.33 -17.42
CA LEU A 367 -3.03 -10.96 -17.92
C LEU A 367 -3.22 -10.57 -19.40
#